data_a76b989d3eaa290dd43274865db2270f
#
_entry.id   a76b989d3eaa290dd43274865db2270f
#
_cell.length_a   1.000
_cell.length_b   1.000
_cell.length_c   1.000
_cell.angle_alpha   90.00
_cell.angle_beta   90.00
_cell.angle_gamma   90.00
#
_symmetry.space_group_name_H-M   'P 1'
#
loop_
_entity.id
_entity.type
_entity.pdbx_description
1 polymer ?
#
loop_
_entity_poly.entity_id
_entity_poly.type
_entity_poly.pdbx_seq_one_letter_code
_entity_poly.pdbx_strand_id
1 'polypeptide(L)'
;MTVGRSGAMKASLAVLVTTLLGSNEAVGLPKLPTTSYDRPPSSPEAAAGMLSRATFAWLNPTLRLGNQRPLEENDLPPLCRMDSSQTATDSFDRHFEAMRALGTASQPNAVALSLWRSFGREFAVAGVVKLLSDVCQLATPLLLRHMISLLEGGANAAQGVRATLALFAVSCLQAFSLRHYFAQLFRTGLRLRAAVVGATYRKLLRVAPTARVSSGDVTNLIGPDSQRICDLVPYLHALWFAPLQVLAALGLLYSEVGLRPLLPGLAVVLGMLLANRAIATATFRCQQVLLVARDLRVRRAREALGAIKVIKLHAWELAFGERVGQAREQEVATFTALIRLRALLAAVFASTPALVAVAILGTYALLGRTLRLQTAMTVLSAVNLLRSPLLFLPLVLQSAQEARTSLARLQVSLVNDL
;
A
#
# COMPACT_ATOMS: atom_id res chain seq x y z
N MET A 1 38.08 53.97 0.44
CA MET A 1 36.73 54.44 0.03
C MET A 1 35.75 53.26 -0.06
N THR A 2 35.39 52.63 1.06
CA THR A 2 34.46 51.49 1.11
C THR A 2 33.70 51.45 2.44
N VAL A 3 33.02 52.54 2.81
CA VAL A 3 32.19 52.60 4.04
C VAL A 3 30.78 53.12 3.78
N GLY A 4 30.38 53.42 2.53
CA GLY A 4 29.11 54.08 2.21
C GLY A 4 27.90 53.17 1.83
N ARG A 5 28.08 51.85 1.59
CA ARG A 5 26.98 50.99 1.07
C ARG A 5 26.19 50.19 2.11
N SER A 6 26.68 50.05 3.33
CA SER A 6 25.99 49.29 4.39
C SER A 6 24.88 50.10 5.07
N GLY A 7 24.93 51.43 5.08
CA GLY A 7 23.93 52.29 5.69
C GLY A 7 22.65 52.41 4.87
N ALA A 8 22.76 52.47 3.55
CA ALA A 8 21.62 52.63 2.65
C ALA A 8 20.73 51.32 2.60
N MET A 9 21.36 50.17 2.69
CA MET A 9 20.64 48.89 2.68
C MET A 9 19.86 48.62 4.00
N LYS A 10 20.43 49.08 5.14
CA LYS A 10 19.73 48.99 6.45
C LYS A 10 18.58 50.00 6.55
N ALA A 11 18.73 51.19 5.97
CA ALA A 11 17.65 52.17 5.91
C ALA A 11 16.48 51.71 5.00
N SER A 12 16.77 51.09 3.86
CA SER A 12 15.76 50.52 2.97
C SER A 12 15.02 49.35 3.61
N LEU A 13 15.72 48.49 4.39
CA LEU A 13 15.09 47.39 5.11
C LEU A 13 14.21 47.87 6.26
N ALA A 14 14.63 48.91 6.98
CA ALA A 14 13.84 49.53 8.04
C ALA A 14 12.58 50.24 7.50
N VAL A 15 12.68 50.89 6.34
CA VAL A 15 11.51 51.50 5.66
C VAL A 15 10.56 50.41 5.14
N LEU A 16 11.06 49.27 4.64
CA LEU A 16 10.25 48.14 4.20
C LEU A 16 9.51 47.47 5.38
N VAL A 17 10.14 47.35 6.53
CA VAL A 17 9.55 46.78 7.74
C VAL A 17 8.53 47.76 8.38
N THR A 18 8.79 49.06 8.36
CA THR A 18 7.82 50.08 8.88
C THR A 18 6.65 50.30 7.94
N THR A 19 6.80 50.16 6.62
CA THR A 19 5.67 50.14 5.68
C THR A 19 4.86 48.86 5.75
N LEU A 20 5.43 47.76 6.18
CA LEU A 20 4.71 46.48 6.41
C LEU A 20 3.99 46.41 7.76
N LEU A 21 4.40 47.21 8.74
CA LEU A 21 3.82 47.23 10.09
C LEU A 21 2.97 48.46 10.43
N GLY A 22 2.92 49.46 9.56
CA GLY A 22 2.23 50.72 9.82
C GLY A 22 1.31 51.14 8.67
N SER A 23 0.11 50.72 8.72
CA SER A 23 -1.16 51.30 8.24
C SER A 23 -2.08 50.22 7.68
N ASN A 24 -3.08 49.90 8.47
CA ASN A 24 -4.16 48.97 8.12
C ASN A 24 -5.22 49.59 7.15
N GLU A 25 -4.83 50.61 6.39
CA GLU A 25 -5.75 51.21 5.43
C GLU A 25 -4.98 51.69 4.20
N ALA A 26 -5.08 50.95 3.11
CA ALA A 26 -4.88 51.39 1.71
C ALA A 26 -3.95 50.53 0.85
N VAL A 27 -3.98 49.23 0.92
CA VAL A 27 -3.68 48.39 -0.23
C VAL A 27 -4.76 47.32 -0.27
N GLY A 28 -5.63 47.33 -1.27
CA GLY A 28 -6.62 46.30 -1.51
C GLY A 28 -5.99 44.98 -1.91
N LEU A 29 -5.28 44.37 -0.97
CA LEU A 29 -4.99 42.95 -1.05
C LEU A 29 -6.33 42.24 -1.12
N PRO A 30 -6.58 41.35 -2.10
CA PRO A 30 -7.76 40.53 -2.08
C PRO A 30 -7.80 39.90 -0.68
N LYS A 31 -8.86 40.20 0.08
CA LYS A 31 -9.12 39.49 1.34
C LYS A 31 -9.03 38.05 1.01
N LEU A 32 -7.99 37.40 1.48
CA LEU A 32 -7.99 35.93 1.58
C LEU A 32 -9.36 35.60 2.13
N PRO A 33 -10.16 34.76 1.45
CA PRO A 33 -11.43 34.37 1.98
C PRO A 33 -11.16 33.91 3.41
N THR A 34 -11.58 34.68 4.39
CA THR A 34 -11.81 34.20 5.75
C THR A 34 -12.85 33.14 5.57
N THR A 35 -12.42 31.93 5.21
CA THR A 35 -13.26 30.76 5.31
C THR A 35 -13.70 30.77 6.75
N SER A 36 -14.93 31.24 6.95
CA SER A 36 -15.65 30.99 8.18
C SER A 36 -15.52 29.49 8.41
N TYR A 37 -14.71 29.11 9.37
CA TYR A 37 -14.60 27.74 9.86
C TYR A 37 -15.90 27.36 10.62
N ASP A 38 -17.01 27.88 10.15
CA ASP A 38 -18.36 27.54 10.57
C ASP A 38 -18.67 26.17 9.99
N ARG A 39 -18.49 25.15 10.82
CA ARG A 39 -18.82 23.74 10.63
C ARG A 39 -18.30 23.18 9.30
N PRO A 40 -17.23 22.38 9.30
CA PRO A 40 -16.81 21.73 8.08
C PRO A 40 -18.03 21.04 7.46
N PRO A 41 -18.26 21.21 6.15
CA PRO A 41 -19.40 20.59 5.48
C PRO A 41 -19.42 19.11 5.83
N SER A 42 -20.58 18.60 6.21
CA SER A 42 -20.69 17.19 6.63
C SER A 42 -20.20 16.29 5.49
N SER A 43 -19.20 15.48 5.77
CA SER A 43 -18.71 14.52 4.79
C SER A 43 -19.89 13.71 4.24
N PRO A 44 -19.99 13.50 2.91
CA PRO A 44 -21.05 12.67 2.32
C PRO A 44 -21.11 11.26 2.93
N GLU A 45 -19.96 10.72 3.33
CA GLU A 45 -19.87 9.45 4.05
C GLU A 45 -20.51 9.56 5.44
N ALA A 46 -20.27 10.64 6.18
CA ALA A 46 -20.84 10.83 7.51
C ALA A 46 -22.37 11.01 7.46
N ALA A 47 -22.88 11.62 6.40
CA ALA A 47 -24.30 11.79 6.16
C ALA A 47 -24.98 10.55 5.56
N ALA A 48 -24.22 9.58 5.01
CA ALA A 48 -24.75 8.41 4.34
C ALA A 48 -25.41 7.42 5.31
N GLY A 49 -26.56 6.87 4.90
CA GLY A 49 -27.22 5.77 5.61
C GLY A 49 -26.41 4.45 5.57
N MET A 50 -26.78 3.49 6.42
CA MET A 50 -26.06 2.20 6.55
C MET A 50 -25.87 1.47 5.22
N LEU A 51 -26.89 1.39 4.39
CA LEU A 51 -26.82 0.70 3.10
C LEU A 51 -25.86 1.41 2.13
N SER A 52 -25.90 2.74 2.09
CA SER A 52 -25.01 3.53 1.26
C SER A 52 -23.55 3.42 1.70
N ARG A 53 -23.27 3.31 3.01
CA ARG A 53 -21.94 3.04 3.54
C ARG A 53 -21.49 1.62 3.22
N ALA A 54 -22.36 0.63 3.39
CA ALA A 54 -22.06 -0.77 3.09
C ALA A 54 -21.71 -0.98 1.61
N THR A 55 -22.42 -0.32 0.70
CA THR A 55 -22.22 -0.44 -0.76
C THR A 55 -21.29 0.60 -1.35
N PHE A 56 -20.73 1.51 -0.55
CA PHE A 56 -19.95 2.69 -1.00
C PHE A 56 -20.71 3.61 -1.98
N ALA A 57 -22.05 3.56 -1.99
CA ALA A 57 -22.88 4.32 -2.91
C ALA A 57 -22.75 5.85 -2.72
N TRP A 58 -22.28 6.31 -1.56
CA TRP A 58 -21.97 7.71 -1.29
C TRP A 58 -20.85 8.28 -2.19
N LEU A 59 -20.01 7.42 -2.80
CA LEU A 59 -18.97 7.82 -3.77
C LEU A 59 -19.51 8.02 -5.19
N ASN A 60 -20.72 7.55 -5.49
CA ASN A 60 -21.27 7.60 -6.85
C ASN A 60 -21.28 9.00 -7.48
N PRO A 61 -21.61 10.10 -6.77
CA PRO A 61 -21.55 11.43 -7.35
C PRO A 61 -20.16 11.80 -7.85
N THR A 62 -19.13 11.54 -7.04
CA THR A 62 -17.71 11.78 -7.40
C THR A 62 -17.26 10.91 -8.56
N LEU A 63 -17.65 9.63 -8.57
CA LEU A 63 -17.33 8.71 -9.68
C LEU A 63 -18.01 9.12 -11.00
N ARG A 64 -19.25 9.59 -10.94
CA ARG A 64 -19.96 10.11 -12.13
C ARG A 64 -19.29 11.35 -12.70
N LEU A 65 -18.88 12.27 -11.82
CA LEU A 65 -18.15 13.48 -12.22
C LEU A 65 -16.81 13.12 -12.87
N GLY A 66 -16.05 12.18 -12.27
CA GLY A 66 -14.78 11.70 -12.81
C GLY A 66 -14.89 10.95 -14.13
N ASN A 67 -16.08 10.38 -14.44
CA ASN A 67 -16.36 9.80 -15.76
C ASN A 67 -16.62 10.86 -16.84
N GLN A 68 -17.03 12.07 -16.46
CA GLN A 68 -17.33 13.17 -17.39
C GLN A 68 -16.11 14.05 -17.65
N ARG A 69 -15.29 14.29 -16.62
CA ARG A 69 -14.07 15.10 -16.70
C ARG A 69 -13.03 14.68 -15.67
N PRO A 70 -11.74 15.01 -15.87
CA PRO A 70 -10.73 14.86 -14.82
C PRO A 70 -11.17 15.58 -13.53
N LEU A 71 -11.00 14.89 -12.40
CA LEU A 71 -11.31 15.45 -11.09
C LEU A 71 -10.24 16.47 -10.66
N GLU A 72 -10.68 17.61 -10.19
CA GLU A 72 -9.85 18.62 -9.54
C GLU A 72 -9.95 18.49 -8.01
N GLU A 73 -9.05 19.16 -7.29
CA GLU A 73 -9.02 19.12 -5.82
C GLU A 73 -10.35 19.57 -5.19
N ASN A 74 -10.99 20.57 -5.79
CA ASN A 74 -12.30 21.10 -5.33
C ASN A 74 -13.48 20.14 -5.56
N ASP A 75 -13.30 19.13 -6.41
CA ASP A 75 -14.34 18.12 -6.68
C ASP A 75 -14.36 17.00 -5.63
N LEU A 76 -13.30 16.92 -4.83
CA LEU A 76 -13.20 15.88 -3.81
C LEU A 76 -14.11 16.19 -2.64
N PRO A 77 -14.84 15.19 -2.14
CA PRO A 77 -15.73 15.39 -1.00
C PRO A 77 -14.92 15.76 0.25
N PRO A 78 -15.48 16.57 1.16
CA PRO A 78 -14.82 16.90 2.41
C PRO A 78 -14.57 15.65 3.24
N LEU A 79 -13.40 15.61 3.90
CA LEU A 79 -12.98 14.49 4.73
C LEU A 79 -13.85 14.34 5.97
N CYS A 80 -14.03 13.11 6.43
CA CYS A 80 -14.57 12.86 7.76
C CYS A 80 -13.65 13.50 8.82
N ARG A 81 -14.25 14.05 9.88
CA ARG A 81 -13.50 14.68 11.00
C ARG A 81 -12.42 13.75 11.58
N MET A 82 -12.69 12.45 11.61
CA MET A 82 -11.73 11.45 12.09
C MET A 82 -10.53 11.24 11.14
N ASP A 83 -10.67 11.61 9.87
CA ASP A 83 -9.61 11.47 8.84
C ASP A 83 -8.76 12.75 8.72
N SER A 84 -9.07 13.80 9.47
CA SER A 84 -8.28 15.02 9.43
C SER A 84 -6.88 14.79 10.00
N SER A 85 -5.88 15.40 9.36
CA SER A 85 -4.47 15.31 9.80
C SER A 85 -4.29 15.81 11.24
N GLN A 86 -5.03 16.83 11.62
CA GLN A 86 -4.99 17.36 12.97
C GLN A 86 -5.44 16.33 14.01
N THR A 87 -6.62 15.71 13.82
CA THR A 87 -7.13 14.67 14.74
C THR A 87 -6.18 13.48 14.84
N ALA A 88 -5.61 13.05 13.70
CA ALA A 88 -4.66 11.95 13.67
C ALA A 88 -3.36 12.29 14.42
N THR A 89 -2.82 13.49 14.20
CA THR A 89 -1.59 13.97 14.86
C THR A 89 -1.81 14.16 16.37
N ASP A 90 -2.93 14.77 16.78
CA ASP A 90 -3.25 14.99 18.19
C ASP A 90 -3.47 13.67 18.94
N SER A 91 -3.99 12.65 18.27
CA SER A 91 -4.10 11.30 18.86
C SER A 91 -2.74 10.65 19.09
N PHE A 92 -1.83 10.77 18.12
CA PHE A 92 -0.46 10.26 18.25
C PHE A 92 0.33 11.02 19.33
N ASP A 93 0.31 12.35 19.27
CA ASP A 93 1.07 13.21 20.19
C ASP A 93 0.67 12.94 21.65
N ARG A 94 -0.62 12.79 21.96
CA ARG A 94 -1.08 12.43 23.32
C ARG A 94 -0.43 11.16 23.86
N HIS A 95 -0.34 10.12 23.04
CA HIS A 95 0.26 8.85 23.46
C HIS A 95 1.78 8.92 23.51
N PHE A 96 2.40 9.64 22.58
CA PHE A 96 3.84 9.79 22.52
C PHE A 96 4.37 10.70 23.65
N GLU A 97 3.69 11.82 23.95
CA GLU A 97 4.02 12.70 25.07
C GLU A 97 3.82 12.01 26.43
N ALA A 98 2.78 11.18 26.57
CA ALA A 98 2.61 10.35 27.77
C ALA A 98 3.78 9.38 27.98
N MET A 99 4.30 8.77 26.92
CA MET A 99 5.50 7.93 26.99
C MET A 99 6.76 8.75 27.28
N ARG A 100 6.85 9.98 26.77
CA ARG A 100 7.95 10.91 27.07
C ARG A 100 7.95 11.32 28.56
N ALA A 101 6.79 11.62 29.10
CA ALA A 101 6.62 11.95 30.51
C ALA A 101 7.02 10.79 31.46
N LEU A 102 6.81 9.54 31.03
CA LEU A 102 7.22 8.33 31.76
C LEU A 102 8.70 7.96 31.54
N GLY A 103 9.48 8.73 30.79
CA GLY A 103 10.88 8.42 30.47
C GLY A 103 11.08 7.22 29.53
N THR A 104 9.99 6.69 28.95
CA THR A 104 10.02 5.49 28.09
C THR A 104 10.09 5.81 26.58
N ALA A 105 10.09 7.10 26.22
CA ALA A 105 10.17 7.53 24.82
C ALA A 105 11.50 7.13 24.12
N SER A 106 12.57 6.97 24.90
CA SER A 106 13.88 6.51 24.39
C SER A 106 13.94 5.02 24.03
N GLN A 107 12.90 4.25 24.35
CA GLN A 107 12.84 2.85 23.95
C GLN A 107 12.73 2.71 22.43
N PRO A 108 13.39 1.72 21.80
CA PRO A 108 13.48 1.59 20.34
C PRO A 108 12.13 1.41 19.62
N ASN A 109 11.06 1.10 20.36
CA ASN A 109 9.72 0.88 19.81
C ASN A 109 8.68 1.92 20.26
N ALA A 110 9.09 3.04 20.86
CA ALA A 110 8.16 4.02 21.43
C ALA A 110 7.23 4.62 20.38
N VAL A 111 7.75 4.96 19.19
CA VAL A 111 6.92 5.45 18.07
C VAL A 111 5.93 4.38 17.62
N ALA A 112 6.37 3.15 17.40
CA ALA A 112 5.50 2.05 17.00
C ALA A 112 4.40 1.77 18.05
N LEU A 113 4.74 1.81 19.34
CA LEU A 113 3.79 1.61 20.43
C LEU A 113 2.78 2.76 20.52
N SER A 114 3.22 4.01 20.31
CA SER A 114 2.32 5.17 20.28
C SER A 114 1.35 5.10 19.12
N LEU A 115 1.81 4.66 17.92
CA LEU A 115 0.95 4.42 16.77
C LEU A 115 -0.05 3.29 17.03
N TRP A 116 0.40 2.20 17.67
CA TRP A 116 -0.47 1.10 18.07
C TRP A 116 -1.56 1.54 19.06
N ARG A 117 -1.20 2.32 20.06
CA ARG A 117 -2.17 2.85 21.04
C ARG A 117 -3.18 3.81 20.40
N SER A 118 -2.75 4.56 19.38
CA SER A 118 -3.62 5.53 18.68
C SER A 118 -4.58 4.87 17.69
N PHE A 119 -4.13 3.86 16.94
CA PHE A 119 -4.86 3.27 15.81
C PHE A 119 -5.11 1.76 15.94
N GLY A 120 -4.60 1.11 16.98
CA GLY A 120 -4.66 -0.35 17.15
C GLY A 120 -6.08 -0.90 17.26
N ARG A 121 -7.02 -0.13 17.85
CA ARG A 121 -8.43 -0.54 17.92
C ARG A 121 -9.06 -0.68 16.52
N GLU A 122 -8.81 0.30 15.64
CA GLU A 122 -9.31 0.27 14.26
C GLU A 122 -8.69 -0.89 13.48
N PHE A 123 -7.39 -1.10 13.69
CA PHE A 123 -6.66 -2.23 13.12
C PHE A 123 -7.23 -3.57 13.60
N ALA A 124 -7.49 -3.74 14.90
CA ALA A 124 -8.05 -4.97 15.45
C ALA A 124 -9.46 -5.26 14.91
N VAL A 125 -10.32 -4.24 14.81
CA VAL A 125 -11.67 -4.38 14.21
C VAL A 125 -11.57 -4.83 12.76
N ALA A 126 -10.65 -4.24 11.98
CA ALA A 126 -10.40 -4.69 10.62
C ALA A 126 -9.93 -6.16 10.57
N GLY A 127 -9.13 -6.60 11.56
CA GLY A 127 -8.72 -8.00 11.71
C GLY A 127 -9.89 -8.97 11.90
N VAL A 128 -10.90 -8.58 12.68
CA VAL A 128 -12.13 -9.38 12.85
C VAL A 128 -12.91 -9.49 11.53
N VAL A 129 -13.03 -8.37 10.79
CA VAL A 129 -13.68 -8.38 9.47
C VAL A 129 -12.91 -9.26 8.48
N LYS A 130 -11.58 -9.26 8.56
CA LYS A 130 -10.73 -10.16 7.75
C LYS A 130 -10.94 -11.61 8.12
N LEU A 131 -11.01 -11.93 9.42
CA LEU A 131 -11.31 -13.29 9.89
C LEU A 131 -12.62 -13.80 9.32
N LEU A 132 -13.68 -12.98 9.33
CA LEU A 132 -14.96 -13.33 8.73
C LEU A 132 -14.81 -13.63 7.23
N SER A 133 -14.11 -12.78 6.49
CA SER A 133 -13.84 -13.00 5.06
C SER A 133 -13.12 -14.33 4.81
N ASP A 134 -12.14 -14.68 5.65
CA ASP A 134 -11.33 -15.89 5.45
C ASP A 134 -12.07 -17.17 5.87
N VAL A 135 -12.91 -17.09 6.89
CA VAL A 135 -13.84 -18.19 7.21
C VAL A 135 -14.79 -18.44 6.05
N CYS A 136 -15.37 -17.40 5.44
CA CYS A 136 -16.19 -17.54 4.24
C CYS A 136 -15.41 -18.15 3.07
N GLN A 137 -14.15 -17.73 2.89
CA GLN A 137 -13.28 -18.27 1.85
C GLN A 137 -13.00 -19.76 2.04
N LEU A 138 -12.74 -20.20 3.27
CA LEU A 138 -12.54 -21.61 3.62
C LEU A 138 -13.84 -22.42 3.53
N ALA A 139 -14.99 -21.82 3.78
CA ALA A 139 -16.29 -22.48 3.64
C ALA A 139 -16.66 -22.76 2.18
N THR A 140 -16.14 -22.00 1.22
CA THR A 140 -16.47 -22.13 -0.21
C THR A 140 -16.17 -23.53 -0.77
N PRO A 141 -14.99 -24.16 -0.59
CA PRO A 141 -14.73 -25.53 -1.05
C PRO A 141 -15.65 -26.56 -0.38
N LEU A 142 -15.98 -26.38 0.90
CA LEU A 142 -16.86 -27.29 1.65
C LEU A 142 -18.28 -27.21 1.15
N LEU A 143 -18.80 -26.02 0.89
CA LEU A 143 -20.13 -25.82 0.30
C LEU A 143 -20.20 -26.34 -1.12
N LEU A 144 -19.14 -26.15 -1.93
CA LEU A 144 -19.03 -26.70 -3.27
C LEU A 144 -19.07 -28.24 -3.24
N ARG A 145 -18.29 -28.84 -2.34
CA ARG A 145 -18.30 -30.27 -2.10
C ARG A 145 -19.73 -30.78 -1.75
N HIS A 146 -20.39 -30.11 -0.82
CA HIS A 146 -21.75 -30.46 -0.41
C HIS A 146 -22.74 -30.34 -1.58
N MET A 147 -22.66 -29.27 -2.36
CA MET A 147 -23.51 -29.07 -3.54
C MET A 147 -23.32 -30.19 -4.58
N ILE A 148 -22.09 -30.60 -4.86
CA ILE A 148 -21.81 -31.68 -5.81
C ILE A 148 -22.33 -33.01 -5.27
N SER A 149 -22.14 -33.28 -3.98
CA SER A 149 -22.66 -34.51 -3.37
C SER A 149 -24.20 -34.64 -3.43
N LEU A 150 -24.90 -33.49 -3.31
CA LEU A 150 -26.36 -33.46 -3.49
C LEU A 150 -26.76 -33.75 -4.94
N LEU A 151 -26.02 -33.23 -5.92
CA LEU A 151 -26.28 -33.48 -7.35
C LEU A 151 -26.05 -34.96 -7.72
N GLU A 152 -24.95 -35.55 -7.25
CA GLU A 152 -24.63 -36.97 -7.47
C GLU A 152 -25.60 -37.90 -6.75
N GLY A 153 -26.15 -37.51 -5.59
CA GLY A 153 -27.09 -38.26 -4.79
C GLY A 153 -28.57 -38.18 -5.24
N GLY A 154 -28.87 -37.48 -6.35
CA GLY A 154 -30.25 -37.35 -6.84
C GLY A 154 -31.15 -36.48 -5.95
N ALA A 155 -30.58 -35.48 -5.29
CA ALA A 155 -31.34 -34.62 -4.38
C ALA A 155 -32.47 -33.84 -5.07
N ASN A 156 -33.50 -33.48 -4.30
CA ASN A 156 -34.60 -32.65 -4.77
C ASN A 156 -34.15 -31.27 -5.20
N ALA A 157 -34.79 -30.68 -6.22
CA ALA A 157 -34.50 -29.36 -6.73
C ALA A 157 -34.39 -28.27 -5.61
N ALA A 158 -35.28 -28.38 -4.60
CA ALA A 158 -35.24 -27.45 -3.46
C ALA A 158 -33.97 -27.55 -2.61
N GLN A 159 -33.31 -28.71 -2.50
CA GLN A 159 -32.04 -28.89 -1.80
C GLN A 159 -30.89 -28.28 -2.62
N GLY A 160 -30.90 -28.49 -3.95
CA GLY A 160 -29.93 -27.89 -4.85
C GLY A 160 -29.99 -26.35 -4.83
N VAL A 161 -31.20 -25.79 -4.90
CA VAL A 161 -31.43 -24.35 -4.80
C VAL A 161 -30.90 -23.77 -3.47
N ARG A 162 -31.21 -24.44 -2.34
CA ARG A 162 -30.71 -24.01 -1.02
C ARG A 162 -29.18 -24.01 -0.94
N ALA A 163 -28.51 -25.04 -1.45
CA ALA A 163 -27.05 -25.12 -1.48
C ALA A 163 -26.45 -24.03 -2.37
N THR A 164 -27.03 -23.73 -3.53
CA THR A 164 -26.62 -22.65 -4.43
C THR A 164 -26.80 -21.29 -3.78
N LEU A 165 -27.92 -21.02 -3.12
CA LEU A 165 -28.17 -19.79 -2.40
C LEU A 165 -27.20 -19.60 -1.22
N ALA A 166 -26.87 -20.68 -0.49
CA ALA A 166 -25.89 -20.64 0.57
C ALA A 166 -24.49 -20.29 0.04
N LEU A 167 -24.07 -20.91 -1.07
CA LEU A 167 -22.79 -20.60 -1.73
C LEU A 167 -22.75 -19.15 -2.21
N PHE A 168 -23.84 -18.66 -2.81
CA PHE A 168 -23.96 -17.27 -3.24
C PHE A 168 -23.89 -16.29 -2.06
N ALA A 169 -24.65 -16.57 -0.98
CA ALA A 169 -24.65 -15.72 0.22
C ALA A 169 -23.26 -15.64 0.88
N VAL A 170 -22.56 -16.77 1.01
CA VAL A 170 -21.19 -16.81 1.55
C VAL A 170 -20.21 -16.06 0.66
N SER A 171 -20.33 -16.20 -0.67
CA SER A 171 -19.49 -15.47 -1.62
C SER A 171 -19.74 -13.96 -1.57
N CYS A 172 -20.99 -13.54 -1.45
CA CYS A 172 -21.34 -12.13 -1.23
C CYS A 172 -20.76 -11.61 0.09
N LEU A 173 -20.96 -12.34 1.19
CA LEU A 173 -20.45 -11.96 2.50
C LEU A 173 -18.91 -11.84 2.50
N GLN A 174 -18.23 -12.79 1.85
CA GLN A 174 -16.77 -12.73 1.65
C GLN A 174 -16.36 -11.48 0.88
N ALA A 175 -17.01 -11.19 -0.25
CA ALA A 175 -16.69 -10.02 -1.07
C ALA A 175 -16.91 -8.72 -0.30
N PHE A 176 -18.02 -8.57 0.40
CA PHE A 176 -18.31 -7.40 1.24
C PHE A 176 -17.28 -7.24 2.36
N SER A 177 -17.05 -8.28 3.14
CA SER A 177 -16.10 -8.26 4.25
C SER A 177 -14.69 -7.88 3.77
N LEU A 178 -14.22 -8.46 2.66
CA LEU A 178 -12.90 -8.17 2.12
C LEU A 178 -12.77 -6.70 1.65
N ARG A 179 -13.80 -6.14 1.02
CA ARG A 179 -13.78 -4.73 0.58
C ARG A 179 -13.78 -3.76 1.76
N HIS A 180 -14.60 -4.00 2.76
CA HIS A 180 -14.61 -3.19 3.98
C HIS A 180 -13.30 -3.31 4.76
N TYR A 181 -12.71 -4.48 4.84
CA TYR A 181 -11.39 -4.70 5.42
C TYR A 181 -10.33 -3.80 4.77
N PHE A 182 -10.18 -3.85 3.46
CA PHE A 182 -9.20 -3.02 2.76
C PHE A 182 -9.52 -1.53 2.87
N ALA A 183 -10.77 -1.11 2.71
CA ALA A 183 -11.18 0.28 2.85
C ALA A 183 -10.81 0.85 4.23
N GLN A 184 -11.06 0.08 5.31
CA GLN A 184 -10.72 0.47 6.67
C GLN A 184 -9.20 0.56 6.86
N LEU A 185 -8.43 -0.40 6.37
CA LEU A 185 -6.98 -0.41 6.58
C LEU A 185 -6.25 0.62 5.72
N PHE A 186 -6.66 0.87 4.49
CA PHE A 186 -6.12 1.99 3.71
C PHE A 186 -6.36 3.33 4.42
N ARG A 187 -7.56 3.52 4.97
CA ARG A 187 -7.89 4.70 5.76
C ARG A 187 -7.04 4.80 7.02
N THR A 188 -6.90 3.72 7.78
CA THR A 188 -6.02 3.68 8.96
C THR A 188 -4.56 3.97 8.59
N GLY A 189 -4.06 3.43 7.47
CA GLY A 189 -2.73 3.73 6.94
C GLY A 189 -2.53 5.22 6.62
N LEU A 190 -3.52 5.85 5.98
CA LEU A 190 -3.50 7.30 5.69
C LEU A 190 -3.50 8.14 6.96
N ARG A 191 -4.33 7.80 7.96
CA ARG A 191 -4.34 8.49 9.28
C ARG A 191 -2.99 8.35 9.99
N LEU A 192 -2.41 7.16 9.96
CA LEU A 192 -1.10 6.88 10.53
C LEU A 192 -0.01 7.71 9.84
N ARG A 193 -0.02 7.76 8.52
CA ARG A 193 0.88 8.62 7.74
C ARG A 193 0.69 10.10 8.11
N ALA A 194 -0.55 10.58 8.16
CA ALA A 194 -0.86 11.96 8.53
C ALA A 194 -0.35 12.30 9.95
N ALA A 195 -0.50 11.37 10.91
CA ALA A 195 0.01 11.52 12.27
C ALA A 195 1.53 11.64 12.32
N VAL A 196 2.24 10.74 11.62
CA VAL A 196 3.72 10.75 11.54
C VAL A 196 4.24 12.03 10.90
N VAL A 197 3.66 12.42 9.76
CA VAL A 197 4.04 13.64 9.05
C VAL A 197 3.76 14.88 9.91
N GLY A 198 2.58 14.96 10.54
CA GLY A 198 2.21 16.07 11.40
C GLY A 198 3.10 16.19 12.63
N ALA A 199 3.41 15.09 13.32
CA ALA A 199 4.30 15.07 14.47
C ALA A 199 5.73 15.48 14.09
N THR A 200 6.25 14.97 12.96
CA THR A 200 7.57 15.37 12.43
C THR A 200 7.60 16.86 12.12
N TYR A 201 6.57 17.38 11.45
CA TYR A 201 6.48 18.80 11.11
C TYR A 201 6.40 19.69 12.37
N ARG A 202 5.56 19.34 13.34
CA ARG A 202 5.45 20.07 14.62
C ARG A 202 6.77 20.09 15.38
N LYS A 203 7.52 18.97 15.36
CA LYS A 203 8.85 18.94 15.97
C LYS A 203 9.83 19.87 15.26
N LEU A 204 9.89 19.84 13.93
CA LEU A 204 10.78 20.69 13.13
C LEU A 204 10.55 22.17 13.38
N LEU A 205 9.32 22.61 13.60
CA LEU A 205 9.00 24.00 13.95
C LEU A 205 9.51 24.41 15.34
N ARG A 206 9.81 23.45 16.23
CA ARG A 206 10.34 23.70 17.59
C ARG A 206 11.86 23.59 17.70
N VAL A 207 12.50 23.00 16.69
CA VAL A 207 13.95 22.77 16.66
C VAL A 207 14.67 24.09 16.39
N ALA A 208 15.76 24.36 17.12
CA ALA A 208 16.55 25.58 16.96
C ALA A 208 17.19 25.65 15.56
N PRO A 209 17.30 26.85 14.97
CA PRO A 209 17.92 27.03 13.64
C PRO A 209 19.39 26.59 13.54
N THR A 210 20.04 26.41 14.70
CA THR A 210 21.44 25.95 14.82
C THR A 210 21.56 24.42 14.73
N ALA A 211 20.47 23.67 14.83
CA ALA A 211 20.49 22.22 14.70
C ALA A 211 20.86 21.81 13.27
N ARG A 212 21.83 20.91 13.14
CA ARG A 212 22.28 20.38 11.84
C ARG A 212 21.29 19.34 11.29
N VAL A 213 20.05 19.76 11.01
CA VAL A 213 19.06 18.91 10.36
C VAL A 213 19.22 19.04 8.86
N SER A 214 19.61 17.96 8.20
CA SER A 214 19.66 17.94 6.73
C SER A 214 18.24 18.06 6.16
N SER A 215 18.01 19.02 5.26
CA SER A 215 16.72 19.15 4.56
C SER A 215 16.36 17.88 3.77
N GLY A 216 17.37 17.12 3.32
CA GLY A 216 17.20 15.85 2.66
C GLY A 216 16.64 14.76 3.59
N ASP A 217 17.12 14.70 4.84
CA ASP A 217 16.63 13.72 5.83
C ASP A 217 15.18 13.99 6.20
N VAL A 218 14.82 15.26 6.40
CA VAL A 218 13.44 15.68 6.65
C VAL A 218 12.52 15.30 5.51
N THR A 219 12.91 15.58 4.28
CA THR A 219 12.13 15.24 3.09
C THR A 219 11.94 13.73 2.97
N ASN A 220 12.96 12.95 3.31
CA ASN A 220 12.88 11.49 3.31
C ASN A 220 11.94 10.95 4.40
N LEU A 221 11.94 11.53 5.60
CA LEU A 221 11.03 11.13 6.69
C LEU A 221 9.57 11.42 6.36
N ILE A 222 9.29 12.63 5.85
CA ILE A 222 7.93 13.06 5.50
C ILE A 222 7.41 12.33 4.26
N GLY A 223 8.25 12.09 3.27
CA GLY A 223 7.89 11.44 2.00
C GLY A 223 7.96 9.91 2.06
N PRO A 224 9.09 9.31 1.64
CA PRO A 224 9.18 7.86 1.47
C PRO A 224 9.05 7.06 2.77
N ASP A 225 9.56 7.53 3.91
CA ASP A 225 9.51 6.75 5.14
C ASP A 225 8.09 6.67 5.72
N SER A 226 7.35 7.77 5.72
CA SER A 226 5.94 7.77 6.12
C SER A 226 5.07 6.93 5.17
N GLN A 227 5.40 6.93 3.87
CA GLN A 227 4.69 6.12 2.87
C GLN A 227 4.90 4.62 3.08
N ARG A 228 6.14 4.16 3.35
CA ARG A 228 6.42 2.74 3.64
C ARG A 228 5.64 2.20 4.81
N ILE A 229 5.45 3.01 5.85
CA ILE A 229 4.63 2.64 7.00
C ILE A 229 3.16 2.56 6.59
N CYS A 230 2.65 3.53 5.83
CA CYS A 230 1.29 3.52 5.29
C CYS A 230 1.01 2.27 4.44
N ASP A 231 1.93 1.92 3.54
CA ASP A 231 1.79 0.80 2.61
C ASP A 231 1.81 -0.57 3.30
N LEU A 232 2.46 -0.69 4.48
CA LEU A 232 2.47 -1.93 5.26
C LEU A 232 1.11 -2.23 5.89
N VAL A 233 0.39 -1.22 6.39
CA VAL A 233 -0.81 -1.39 7.23
C VAL A 233 -1.86 -2.29 6.60
N PRO A 234 -2.25 -2.16 5.30
CA PRO A 234 -3.26 -2.99 4.68
C PRO A 234 -2.93 -4.48 4.63
N TYR A 235 -1.64 -4.82 4.69
CA TYR A 235 -1.17 -6.20 4.53
C TYR A 235 -0.66 -6.82 5.82
N LEU A 236 -0.53 -6.08 6.91
CA LEU A 236 0.10 -6.54 8.14
C LEU A 236 -0.61 -7.76 8.75
N HIS A 237 -1.93 -7.88 8.61
CA HIS A 237 -2.67 -9.05 9.05
C HIS A 237 -2.25 -10.34 8.31
N ALA A 238 -1.68 -10.24 7.11
CA ALA A 238 -1.23 -11.41 6.38
C ALA A 238 -0.11 -12.19 7.09
N LEU A 239 0.63 -11.56 8.01
CA LEU A 239 1.69 -12.24 8.78
C LEU A 239 1.18 -13.43 9.61
N TRP A 240 -0.02 -13.34 10.17
CA TRP A 240 -0.62 -14.42 10.97
C TRP A 240 -1.72 -15.18 10.20
N PHE A 241 -2.33 -14.51 9.25
CA PHE A 241 -3.43 -15.06 8.46
C PHE A 241 -2.94 -16.04 7.40
N ALA A 242 -1.87 -15.67 6.67
CA ALA A 242 -1.37 -16.51 5.58
C ALA A 242 -0.92 -17.89 6.07
N PRO A 243 -0.17 -18.05 7.18
CA PRO A 243 0.15 -19.37 7.74
C PRO A 243 -1.12 -20.16 8.11
N LEU A 244 -2.10 -19.52 8.75
CA LEU A 244 -3.36 -20.18 9.14
C LEU A 244 -4.13 -20.67 7.92
N GLN A 245 -4.24 -19.86 6.88
CA GLN A 245 -4.93 -20.21 5.64
C GLN A 245 -4.21 -21.36 4.90
N VAL A 246 -2.87 -21.37 4.89
CA VAL A 246 -2.08 -22.46 4.32
C VAL A 246 -2.36 -23.76 5.08
N LEU A 247 -2.30 -23.73 6.41
CA LEU A 247 -2.57 -24.90 7.24
C LEU A 247 -4.00 -25.43 7.03
N ALA A 248 -5.00 -24.54 6.96
CA ALA A 248 -6.39 -24.93 6.71
C ALA A 248 -6.57 -25.54 5.31
N ALA A 249 -5.97 -24.95 4.28
CA ALA A 249 -6.01 -25.50 2.92
C ALA A 249 -5.31 -26.87 2.82
N LEU A 250 -4.15 -27.03 3.45
CA LEU A 250 -3.45 -28.33 3.51
C LEU A 250 -4.25 -29.37 4.29
N GLY A 251 -4.90 -28.98 5.40
CA GLY A 251 -5.79 -29.86 6.16
C GLY A 251 -6.98 -30.34 5.33
N LEU A 252 -7.60 -29.44 4.55
CA LEU A 252 -8.68 -29.76 3.64
C LEU A 252 -8.21 -30.72 2.52
N LEU A 253 -7.07 -30.44 1.91
CA LEU A 253 -6.46 -31.33 0.89
C LEU A 253 -6.15 -32.71 1.48
N TYR A 254 -5.57 -32.76 2.67
CA TYR A 254 -5.25 -34.03 3.35
C TYR A 254 -6.53 -34.86 3.62
N SER A 255 -7.61 -34.22 4.06
CA SER A 255 -8.88 -34.91 4.32
C SER A 255 -9.54 -35.49 3.06
N GLU A 256 -9.28 -34.85 1.88
CA GLU A 256 -9.87 -35.30 0.60
C GLU A 256 -9.05 -36.38 -0.10
N VAL A 257 -7.75 -36.24 -0.18
CA VAL A 257 -6.90 -37.11 -1.01
C VAL A 257 -5.96 -37.99 -0.19
N GLY A 258 -5.76 -37.68 1.10
CA GLY A 258 -4.77 -38.32 1.95
C GLY A 258 -3.34 -37.87 1.70
N LEU A 259 -2.40 -38.43 2.46
CA LEU A 259 -1.00 -37.97 2.46
C LEU A 259 -0.26 -38.26 1.15
N ARG A 260 -0.44 -39.48 0.58
CA ARG A 260 0.35 -39.92 -0.59
C ARG A 260 0.19 -39.01 -1.81
N PRO A 261 -1.01 -38.61 -2.25
CA PRO A 261 -1.18 -37.67 -3.36
C PRO A 261 -0.81 -36.22 -2.98
N LEU A 262 -0.88 -35.84 -1.69
CA LEU A 262 -0.56 -34.49 -1.23
C LEU A 262 0.95 -34.21 -1.35
N LEU A 263 1.84 -35.17 -1.10
CA LEU A 263 3.29 -34.99 -1.13
C LEU A 263 3.83 -34.45 -2.47
N PRO A 264 3.48 -34.99 -3.64
CA PRO A 264 3.89 -34.43 -4.92
C PRO A 264 3.36 -33.01 -5.14
N GLY A 265 2.13 -32.72 -4.71
CA GLY A 265 1.58 -31.35 -4.76
C GLY A 265 2.42 -30.38 -3.91
N LEU A 266 2.83 -30.78 -2.72
CA LEU A 266 3.67 -29.99 -1.85
C LEU A 266 5.09 -29.79 -2.45
N ALA A 267 5.65 -30.82 -3.10
CA ALA A 267 6.92 -30.73 -3.81
C ALA A 267 6.84 -29.71 -4.96
N VAL A 268 5.73 -29.68 -5.71
CA VAL A 268 5.50 -28.67 -6.75
C VAL A 268 5.39 -27.28 -6.13
N VAL A 269 4.67 -27.09 -5.02
CA VAL A 269 4.61 -25.78 -4.33
C VAL A 269 6.00 -25.32 -3.93
N LEU A 270 6.80 -26.20 -3.33
CA LEU A 270 8.19 -25.86 -2.92
C LEU A 270 9.07 -25.53 -4.14
N GLY A 271 9.00 -26.31 -5.20
CA GLY A 271 9.71 -26.04 -6.45
C GLY A 271 9.34 -24.69 -7.06
N MET A 272 8.04 -24.35 -7.06
CA MET A 272 7.54 -23.05 -7.53
C MET A 272 7.98 -21.89 -6.64
N LEU A 273 8.04 -22.07 -5.31
CA LEU A 273 8.59 -21.04 -4.41
C LEU A 273 10.08 -20.78 -4.67
N LEU A 274 10.86 -21.83 -4.91
CA LEU A 274 12.29 -21.72 -5.29
C LEU A 274 12.46 -21.03 -6.64
N ALA A 275 11.65 -21.39 -7.65
CA ALA A 275 11.66 -20.75 -8.96
C ALA A 275 11.26 -19.27 -8.86
N ASN A 276 10.19 -18.94 -8.12
CA ASN A 276 9.77 -17.58 -7.88
C ASN A 276 10.86 -16.75 -7.19
N ARG A 277 11.54 -17.31 -6.20
CA ARG A 277 12.68 -16.65 -5.53
C ARG A 277 13.82 -16.37 -6.50
N ALA A 278 14.19 -17.33 -7.34
CA ALA A 278 15.26 -17.16 -8.34
C ALA A 278 14.92 -16.06 -9.35
N ILE A 279 13.69 -16.09 -9.90
CA ILE A 279 13.20 -15.07 -10.85
C ILE A 279 13.09 -13.69 -10.17
N ALA A 280 12.58 -13.61 -8.95
CA ALA A 280 12.50 -12.36 -8.20
C ALA A 280 13.88 -11.75 -7.95
N THR A 281 14.89 -12.57 -7.61
CA THR A 281 16.28 -12.12 -7.44
C THR A 281 16.86 -11.60 -8.75
N ALA A 282 16.62 -12.30 -9.87
CA ALA A 282 17.02 -11.83 -11.20
C ALA A 282 16.33 -10.52 -11.58
N THR A 283 15.04 -10.40 -11.29
CA THR A 283 14.25 -9.20 -11.51
C THR A 283 14.81 -8.01 -10.72
N PHE A 284 15.15 -8.22 -9.46
CA PHE A 284 15.75 -7.19 -8.61
C PHE A 284 17.11 -6.72 -9.16
N ARG A 285 18.00 -7.64 -9.55
CA ARG A 285 19.29 -7.29 -10.17
C ARG A 285 19.10 -6.50 -11.48
N CYS A 286 18.19 -6.95 -12.33
CA CYS A 286 17.87 -6.25 -13.58
C CYS A 286 17.31 -4.83 -13.31
N GLN A 287 16.50 -4.67 -12.26
CA GLN A 287 15.98 -3.37 -11.85
C GLN A 287 17.09 -2.41 -11.38
N GLN A 288 18.11 -2.90 -10.68
CA GLN A 288 19.28 -2.08 -10.32
C GLN A 288 20.04 -1.58 -11.56
N VAL A 289 20.27 -2.46 -12.54
CA VAL A 289 20.90 -2.08 -13.80
C VAL A 289 20.07 -1.05 -14.56
N LEU A 290 18.73 -1.21 -14.57
CA LEU A 290 17.81 -0.25 -15.17
C LEU A 290 17.90 1.14 -14.53
N LEU A 291 18.01 1.21 -13.20
CA LEU A 291 18.16 2.50 -12.51
C LEU A 291 19.44 3.21 -12.95
N VAL A 292 20.56 2.49 -13.04
CA VAL A 292 21.84 3.07 -13.53
C VAL A 292 21.72 3.55 -14.97
N ALA A 293 21.10 2.78 -15.86
CA ALA A 293 20.87 3.19 -17.25
C ALA A 293 19.96 4.42 -17.35
N ARG A 294 18.92 4.49 -16.52
CA ARG A 294 18.02 5.66 -16.44
C ARG A 294 18.76 6.90 -15.95
N ASP A 295 19.58 6.77 -14.90
CA ASP A 295 20.37 7.87 -14.37
C ASP A 295 21.35 8.42 -15.41
N LEU A 296 21.99 7.55 -16.19
CA LEU A 296 22.85 7.94 -17.28
C LEU A 296 22.09 8.77 -18.33
N ARG A 297 20.92 8.29 -18.77
CA ARG A 297 20.08 9.04 -19.73
C ARG A 297 19.66 10.40 -19.18
N VAL A 298 19.19 10.45 -17.92
CA VAL A 298 18.77 11.70 -17.26
C VAL A 298 19.94 12.68 -17.16
N ARG A 299 21.15 12.18 -16.83
CA ARG A 299 22.37 13.00 -16.79
C ARG A 299 22.67 13.59 -18.16
N ARG A 300 22.68 12.77 -19.23
CA ARG A 300 22.92 13.22 -20.61
C ARG A 300 21.89 14.27 -21.08
N ALA A 301 20.61 14.04 -20.73
CA ALA A 301 19.55 15.01 -21.04
C ALA A 301 19.74 16.33 -20.29
N ARG A 302 20.13 16.28 -18.99
CA ARG A 302 20.43 17.50 -18.20
C ARG A 302 21.63 18.26 -18.73
N GLU A 303 22.70 17.58 -19.13
CA GLU A 303 23.88 18.18 -19.76
C GLU A 303 23.48 18.93 -21.04
N ALA A 304 22.67 18.29 -21.92
CA ALA A 304 22.20 18.92 -23.14
C ALA A 304 21.30 20.14 -22.87
N LEU A 305 20.34 20.02 -21.95
CA LEU A 305 19.44 21.13 -21.61
C LEU A 305 20.17 22.28 -20.90
N GLY A 306 21.14 21.96 -20.02
CA GLY A 306 21.96 22.97 -19.34
C GLY A 306 22.83 23.79 -20.27
N ALA A 307 23.32 23.19 -21.37
CA ALA A 307 24.16 23.84 -22.38
C ALA A 307 23.37 24.23 -23.64
N ILE A 308 22.03 24.29 -23.59
CA ILE A 308 21.17 24.41 -24.81
C ILE A 308 21.53 25.61 -25.70
N LYS A 309 21.89 26.75 -25.10
CA LYS A 309 22.32 27.93 -25.87
C LYS A 309 23.58 27.67 -26.70
N VAL A 310 24.59 27.01 -26.07
CA VAL A 310 25.86 26.69 -26.75
C VAL A 310 25.61 25.66 -27.85
N ILE A 311 24.81 24.65 -27.57
CA ILE A 311 24.42 23.62 -28.56
C ILE A 311 23.74 24.25 -29.76
N LYS A 312 22.81 25.19 -29.55
CA LYS A 312 22.10 25.91 -30.61
C LYS A 312 23.06 26.81 -31.42
N LEU A 313 23.96 27.53 -30.77
CA LEU A 313 24.90 28.41 -31.46
C LEU A 313 25.90 27.65 -32.33
N HIS A 314 26.26 26.43 -31.98
CA HIS A 314 27.21 25.60 -32.74
C HIS A 314 26.54 24.52 -33.59
N ALA A 315 25.20 24.50 -33.66
CA ALA A 315 24.42 23.51 -34.42
C ALA A 315 24.76 22.04 -34.04
N TRP A 316 24.98 21.76 -32.74
CA TRP A 316 25.34 20.42 -32.22
C TRP A 316 24.14 19.58 -31.77
N GLU A 317 22.94 19.94 -32.18
CA GLU A 317 21.69 19.27 -31.76
C GLU A 317 21.71 17.79 -32.12
N LEU A 318 22.17 17.43 -33.32
CA LEU A 318 22.22 16.04 -33.77
C LEU A 318 23.17 15.20 -32.90
N ALA A 319 24.39 15.71 -32.66
CA ALA A 319 25.40 14.99 -31.87
C ALA A 319 24.97 14.75 -30.41
N PHE A 320 24.31 15.73 -29.78
CA PHE A 320 23.77 15.58 -28.43
C PHE A 320 22.51 14.72 -28.43
N GLY A 321 21.66 14.84 -29.46
CA GLY A 321 20.50 13.96 -29.69
C GLY A 321 20.90 12.50 -29.77
N GLU A 322 21.93 12.16 -30.56
CA GLU A 322 22.46 10.81 -30.66
C GLU A 322 22.99 10.26 -29.34
N ARG A 323 23.73 11.06 -28.55
CA ARG A 323 24.23 10.66 -27.22
C ARG A 323 23.10 10.33 -26.24
N VAL A 324 22.02 11.12 -26.26
CA VAL A 324 20.83 10.84 -25.45
C VAL A 324 20.10 9.63 -25.99
N GLY A 325 20.00 9.48 -27.32
CA GLY A 325 19.42 8.32 -28.01
C GLY A 325 20.09 7.00 -27.64
N GLN A 326 21.43 6.94 -27.70
CA GLN A 326 22.20 5.75 -27.29
C GLN A 326 21.95 5.36 -25.83
N ALA A 327 21.93 6.33 -24.91
CA ALA A 327 21.59 6.07 -23.50
C ALA A 327 20.14 5.58 -23.36
N ARG A 328 19.23 6.07 -24.18
CA ARG A 328 17.82 5.60 -24.23
C ARG A 328 17.71 4.18 -24.74
N GLU A 329 18.44 3.81 -25.76
CA GLU A 329 18.46 2.44 -26.30
C GLU A 329 18.92 1.44 -25.24
N GLN A 330 19.98 1.74 -24.48
CA GLN A 330 20.45 0.91 -23.37
C GLN A 330 19.38 0.79 -22.26
N GLU A 331 18.71 1.89 -21.91
CA GLU A 331 17.60 1.87 -20.96
C GLU A 331 16.45 0.98 -21.44
N VAL A 332 16.05 1.10 -22.73
CA VAL A 332 14.96 0.33 -23.33
C VAL A 332 15.31 -1.17 -23.38
N ALA A 333 16.52 -1.52 -23.76
CA ALA A 333 16.98 -2.92 -23.78
C ALA A 333 16.89 -3.55 -22.37
N THR A 334 17.38 -2.85 -21.35
CA THR A 334 17.31 -3.29 -19.95
C THR A 334 15.88 -3.36 -19.45
N PHE A 335 15.05 -2.37 -19.81
CA PHE A 335 13.63 -2.35 -19.44
C PHE A 335 12.86 -3.51 -20.08
N THR A 336 13.16 -3.84 -21.33
CA THR A 336 12.58 -5.00 -22.01
C THR A 336 12.93 -6.31 -21.32
N ALA A 337 14.21 -6.47 -20.90
CA ALA A 337 14.62 -7.62 -20.11
C ALA A 337 13.86 -7.71 -18.77
N LEU A 338 13.69 -6.59 -18.08
CA LEU A 338 12.92 -6.51 -16.83
C LEU A 338 11.45 -6.92 -17.04
N ILE A 339 10.79 -6.43 -18.12
CA ILE A 339 9.41 -6.81 -18.44
C ILE A 339 9.31 -8.33 -18.70
N ARG A 340 10.25 -8.91 -19.45
CA ARG A 340 10.27 -10.37 -19.69
C ARG A 340 10.37 -11.16 -18.40
N LEU A 341 11.26 -10.77 -17.48
CA LEU A 341 11.38 -11.41 -16.15
C LEU A 341 10.10 -11.27 -15.33
N ARG A 342 9.46 -10.11 -15.33
CA ARG A 342 8.18 -9.89 -14.65
C ARG A 342 7.05 -10.72 -15.27
N ALA A 343 7.00 -10.83 -16.59
CA ALA A 343 6.03 -11.67 -17.28
C ALA A 343 6.25 -13.15 -16.93
N LEU A 344 7.50 -13.62 -16.90
CA LEU A 344 7.83 -14.98 -16.47
C LEU A 344 7.41 -15.24 -15.02
N LEU A 345 7.70 -14.30 -14.11
CA LEU A 345 7.27 -14.38 -12.71
C LEU A 345 5.74 -14.49 -12.59
N ALA A 346 5.02 -13.67 -13.33
CA ALA A 346 3.55 -13.70 -13.37
C ALA A 346 3.02 -15.02 -13.94
N ALA A 347 3.61 -15.55 -15.01
CA ALA A 347 3.23 -16.82 -15.63
C ALA A 347 3.46 -18.01 -14.68
N VAL A 348 4.63 -18.08 -14.03
CA VAL A 348 4.95 -19.12 -13.03
C VAL A 348 3.97 -19.05 -11.87
N PHE A 349 3.67 -17.86 -11.39
CA PHE A 349 2.71 -17.66 -10.31
C PHE A 349 1.27 -18.06 -10.72
N ALA A 350 0.83 -17.68 -11.92
CA ALA A 350 -0.51 -18.00 -12.42
C ALA A 350 -0.70 -19.50 -12.68
N SER A 351 0.36 -20.22 -13.13
CA SER A 351 0.31 -21.66 -13.40
C SER A 351 0.44 -22.54 -12.14
N THR A 352 0.92 -21.99 -11.02
CA THR A 352 1.14 -22.76 -9.78
C THR A 352 -0.08 -23.58 -9.34
N PRO A 353 -1.31 -23.02 -9.24
CA PRO A 353 -2.47 -23.81 -8.81
C PRO A 353 -2.78 -24.98 -9.75
N ALA A 354 -2.66 -24.76 -11.06
CA ALA A 354 -2.92 -25.80 -12.04
C ALA A 354 -1.91 -26.96 -11.93
N LEU A 355 -0.63 -26.64 -11.81
CA LEU A 355 0.44 -27.65 -11.66
C LEU A 355 0.30 -28.43 -10.36
N VAL A 356 -0.03 -27.77 -9.26
CA VAL A 356 -0.28 -28.43 -7.97
C VAL A 356 -1.48 -29.35 -8.06
N ALA A 357 -2.59 -28.89 -8.69
CA ALA A 357 -3.77 -29.73 -8.88
C ALA A 357 -3.48 -30.95 -9.74
N VAL A 358 -2.73 -30.78 -10.85
CA VAL A 358 -2.32 -31.91 -11.72
C VAL A 358 -1.44 -32.90 -10.96
N ALA A 359 -0.51 -32.42 -10.14
CA ALA A 359 0.35 -33.30 -9.33
C ALA A 359 -0.45 -34.11 -8.30
N ILE A 360 -1.40 -33.48 -7.61
CA ILE A 360 -2.25 -34.14 -6.61
C ILE A 360 -3.21 -35.13 -7.28
N LEU A 361 -4.00 -34.65 -8.26
CA LEU A 361 -5.04 -35.48 -8.89
C LEU A 361 -4.42 -36.58 -9.79
N GLY A 362 -3.31 -36.27 -10.49
CA GLY A 362 -2.57 -37.25 -11.26
C GLY A 362 -2.03 -38.38 -10.39
N THR A 363 -1.40 -38.06 -9.27
CA THR A 363 -0.92 -39.07 -8.31
C THR A 363 -2.08 -39.83 -7.67
N TYR A 364 -3.22 -39.19 -7.39
CA TYR A 364 -4.42 -39.83 -6.87
C TYR A 364 -4.95 -40.90 -7.85
N ALA A 365 -5.00 -40.57 -9.15
CA ALA A 365 -5.41 -41.51 -10.19
C ALA A 365 -4.39 -42.65 -10.40
N LEU A 366 -3.07 -42.35 -10.40
CA LEU A 366 -2.01 -43.36 -10.52
C LEU A 366 -2.02 -44.37 -9.36
N LEU A 367 -2.50 -43.99 -8.19
CA LEU A 367 -2.72 -44.91 -7.06
C LEU A 367 -3.96 -45.82 -7.22
N GLY A 368 -4.60 -45.80 -8.38
CA GLY A 368 -5.78 -46.65 -8.69
C GLY A 368 -7.07 -46.15 -8.03
N ARG A 369 -7.12 -44.94 -7.48
CA ARG A 369 -8.33 -44.39 -6.86
C ARG A 369 -9.26 -43.79 -7.91
N THR A 370 -10.55 -44.03 -7.80
CA THR A 370 -11.56 -43.45 -8.70
C THR A 370 -11.69 -41.97 -8.48
N LEU A 371 -11.41 -41.18 -9.53
CA LEU A 371 -11.54 -39.74 -9.48
C LEU A 371 -13.02 -39.33 -9.60
N ARG A 372 -13.61 -38.97 -8.46
CA ARG A 372 -14.98 -38.45 -8.42
C ARG A 372 -14.99 -36.96 -8.72
N LEU A 373 -16.02 -36.44 -9.36
CA LEU A 373 -16.18 -35.01 -9.65
C LEU A 373 -16.06 -34.16 -8.38
N GLN A 374 -16.69 -34.60 -7.29
CA GLN A 374 -16.63 -33.98 -5.98
C GLN A 374 -15.18 -33.79 -5.50
N THR A 375 -14.36 -34.84 -5.52
CA THR A 375 -12.94 -34.78 -5.09
C THR A 375 -12.14 -33.83 -5.98
N ALA A 376 -12.28 -33.91 -7.32
CA ALA A 376 -11.56 -33.06 -8.25
C ALA A 376 -11.87 -31.58 -8.03
N MET A 377 -13.13 -31.19 -7.91
CA MET A 377 -13.56 -29.82 -7.70
C MET A 377 -13.17 -29.27 -6.33
N THR A 378 -13.22 -30.11 -5.28
CA THR A 378 -12.78 -29.74 -3.94
C THR A 378 -11.27 -29.47 -3.91
N VAL A 379 -10.47 -30.34 -4.55
CA VAL A 379 -9.02 -30.17 -4.67
C VAL A 379 -8.67 -28.89 -5.45
N LEU A 380 -9.30 -28.66 -6.60
CA LEU A 380 -9.09 -27.43 -7.39
C LEU A 380 -9.41 -26.17 -6.57
N SER A 381 -10.53 -26.18 -5.84
CA SER A 381 -10.92 -25.07 -4.99
C SER A 381 -9.96 -24.86 -3.81
N ALA A 382 -9.55 -25.95 -3.14
CA ALA A 382 -8.60 -25.89 -2.03
C ALA A 382 -7.19 -25.42 -2.46
N VAL A 383 -6.71 -25.86 -3.63
CA VAL A 383 -5.43 -25.41 -4.19
C VAL A 383 -5.48 -23.91 -4.53
N ASN A 384 -6.61 -23.41 -5.03
CA ASN A 384 -6.79 -21.97 -5.27
C ASN A 384 -6.72 -21.14 -3.98
N LEU A 385 -7.09 -21.69 -2.81
CA LEU A 385 -6.91 -21.00 -1.52
C LEU A 385 -5.44 -20.72 -1.20
N LEU A 386 -4.51 -21.57 -1.64
CA LEU A 386 -3.07 -21.37 -1.41
C LEU A 386 -2.48 -20.20 -2.19
N ARG A 387 -3.16 -19.76 -3.25
CA ARG A 387 -2.66 -18.69 -4.12
C ARG A 387 -2.44 -17.36 -3.38
N SER A 388 -3.42 -16.96 -2.59
CA SER A 388 -3.37 -15.66 -1.87
C SER A 388 -2.24 -15.60 -0.83
N PRO A 389 -2.11 -16.56 0.11
CA PRO A 389 -1.03 -16.54 1.09
C PRO A 389 0.37 -16.64 0.46
N LEU A 390 0.53 -17.42 -0.59
CA LEU A 390 1.81 -17.56 -1.29
C LEU A 390 2.25 -16.27 -1.99
N LEU A 391 1.29 -15.45 -2.44
CA LEU A 391 1.57 -14.13 -3.04
C LEU A 391 1.89 -13.08 -1.98
N PHE A 392 1.05 -12.98 -0.96
CA PHE A 392 1.11 -11.85 -0.02
C PHE A 392 2.19 -12.00 1.05
N LEU A 393 2.49 -13.23 1.50
CA LEU A 393 3.44 -13.44 2.60
C LEU A 393 4.85 -12.89 2.32
N PRO A 394 5.50 -13.16 1.16
CA PRO A 394 6.79 -12.57 0.84
C PRO A 394 6.74 -11.04 0.73
N LEU A 395 5.68 -10.51 0.12
CA LEU A 395 5.48 -9.06 -0.04
C LEU A 395 5.38 -8.37 1.32
N VAL A 396 4.60 -8.95 2.25
CA VAL A 396 4.42 -8.37 3.58
C VAL A 396 5.69 -8.44 4.41
N LEU A 397 6.45 -9.54 4.32
CA LEU A 397 7.73 -9.66 5.01
C LEU A 397 8.73 -8.60 4.55
N GLN A 398 8.80 -8.34 3.23
CA GLN A 398 9.64 -7.28 2.68
C GLN A 398 9.17 -5.90 3.16
N SER A 399 7.89 -5.58 3.01
CA SER A 399 7.31 -4.30 3.44
C SER A 399 7.47 -4.07 4.96
N ALA A 400 7.40 -5.13 5.77
CA ALA A 400 7.63 -5.06 7.21
C ALA A 400 9.10 -4.70 7.54
N GLN A 401 10.08 -5.24 6.81
CA GLN A 401 11.49 -4.88 6.98
C GLN A 401 11.75 -3.41 6.59
N GLU A 402 11.17 -2.95 5.47
CA GLU A 402 11.27 -1.56 5.02
C GLU A 402 10.63 -0.60 6.03
N ALA A 403 9.43 -0.90 6.51
CA ALA A 403 8.72 -0.10 7.52
C ALA A 403 9.47 -0.09 8.87
N ARG A 404 10.07 -1.22 9.29
CA ARG A 404 10.91 -1.28 10.50
C ARG A 404 12.10 -0.31 10.42
N THR A 405 12.77 -0.25 9.27
CA THR A 405 13.88 0.68 9.04
C THR A 405 13.41 2.13 9.08
N SER A 406 12.25 2.43 8.48
CA SER A 406 11.64 3.77 8.49
C SER A 406 11.19 4.17 9.89
N LEU A 407 10.59 3.25 10.66
CA LEU A 407 10.21 3.48 12.06
C LEU A 407 11.44 3.76 12.95
N ALA A 408 12.55 3.05 12.74
CA ALA A 408 13.78 3.31 13.48
C ALA A 408 14.33 4.73 13.21
N ARG A 409 14.32 5.18 11.94
CA ARG A 409 14.72 6.56 11.60
C ARG A 409 13.78 7.61 12.19
N LEU A 410 12.48 7.37 12.15
CA LEU A 410 11.48 8.22 12.78
C LEU A 410 11.65 8.28 14.31
N GLN A 411 11.95 7.14 14.95
CA GLN A 411 12.23 7.07 16.37
C GLN A 411 13.40 7.98 16.74
N VAL A 412 14.53 7.87 16.03
CA VAL A 412 15.71 8.71 16.26
C VAL A 412 15.35 10.19 16.05
N SER A 413 14.64 10.52 14.99
CA SER A 413 14.25 11.89 14.69
C SER A 413 13.26 12.47 15.70
N LEU A 414 12.31 11.69 16.23
CA LEU A 414 11.30 12.19 17.17
C LEU A 414 11.77 12.22 18.63
N VAL A 415 12.71 11.37 19.02
CA VAL A 415 13.21 11.28 20.41
C VAL A 415 14.38 12.19 20.66
N ASN A 416 15.38 12.19 19.78
CA ASN A 416 16.55 13.05 19.98
C ASN A 416 16.13 14.50 19.82
N ASP A 417 16.43 15.30 20.84
CA ASP A 417 16.41 16.76 20.68
C ASP A 417 17.56 17.09 19.71
N LEU A 418 17.20 17.30 18.45
CA LEU A 418 18.11 17.62 17.35
C LEU A 418 18.73 18.99 17.54
#